data_2ece32f6240847e91687e1a3725a04ae
#
_entry.id   2ece32f6240847e91687e1a3725a04ae
#
_cell.length_a   1.000
_cell.length_b   1.000
_cell.length_c   1.000
_cell.angle_alpha   90.00
_cell.angle_beta   90.00
_cell.angle_gamma   90.00
#
_symmetry.space_group_name_H-M   'P 1'
#
loop_
_entity.id
_entity.type
_entity.pdbx_description
1 polymer ?
#
loop_
_entity_poly.entity_id
_entity_poly.type
_entity_poly.pdbx_seq_one_letter_code
_entity_poly.pdbx_strand_id
1 'polypeptide(L)'
;AYYEIVSSNNLVLDNQDSEDDGTQIFINNRVENRVSQVWQLTTPGYGVYKICTPLSDKCVDNNNTKEPGPVIQWDNGATNMNQFWKLTKIGGNTYTFTNITNGLNLGISDDGQPGKAALQLVADSTSARQHWTNIKIDKEALRSSSDKDWENETIFAINKEPGHTTYVPFPSVESLKSSPDYRKAWLRPNSPRYQLLNGNWKFNWVKQPSERPVNFY
;
A
#
# COMPACT_ATOMS: atom_id res chain seq x y z
N ALA A 1 -2.68 10.32 -2.00
CA ALA A 1 -1.96 10.46 -0.73
C ALA A 1 -2.61 9.57 0.33
N TYR A 2 -1.85 9.16 1.34
CA TYR A 2 -2.30 8.25 2.41
C TYR A 2 -2.54 9.02 3.69
N TYR A 3 -3.58 8.62 4.42
CA TYR A 3 -4.01 9.30 5.64
C TYR A 3 -4.53 8.30 6.67
N GLU A 4 -4.33 8.60 7.94
CA GLU A 4 -5.20 8.14 9.00
C GLU A 4 -6.37 9.12 9.11
N ILE A 5 -7.58 8.60 9.18
CA ILE A 5 -8.82 9.38 9.31
C ILE A 5 -9.28 9.26 10.75
N VAL A 6 -9.06 10.32 11.52
CA VAL A 6 -9.17 10.35 12.99
C VAL A 6 -10.43 11.10 13.41
N SER A 7 -11.25 10.47 14.21
CA SER A 7 -12.47 11.07 14.79
C SER A 7 -12.15 12.09 15.88
N SER A 8 -13.14 12.86 16.28
CA SER A 8 -13.01 13.89 17.35
C SER A 8 -12.61 13.31 18.71
N ASN A 9 -12.88 12.03 18.98
CA ASN A 9 -12.47 11.34 20.21
C ASN A 9 -11.18 10.51 20.03
N ASN A 10 -10.37 10.82 19.00
CA ASN A 10 -9.06 10.26 18.75
C ASN A 10 -9.06 8.76 18.38
N LEU A 11 -10.17 8.24 17.87
CA LEU A 11 -10.26 6.91 17.25
C LEU A 11 -10.08 7.01 15.74
N VAL A 12 -9.57 5.96 15.10
CA VAL A 12 -9.29 5.93 13.66
C VAL A 12 -10.21 4.96 12.94
N LEU A 13 -10.49 5.24 11.67
CA LEU A 13 -11.13 4.27 10.77
C LEU A 13 -10.22 3.07 10.58
N ASP A 14 -10.79 1.86 10.68
CA ASP A 14 -10.06 0.59 10.63
C ASP A 14 -10.89 -0.46 9.88
N ASN A 15 -10.33 -1.10 8.86
CA ASN A 15 -10.98 -2.22 8.19
C ASN A 15 -10.62 -3.59 8.80
N GLN A 16 -9.83 -3.59 9.89
CA GLN A 16 -9.42 -4.78 10.64
C GLN A 16 -8.71 -5.84 9.78
N ASP A 17 -7.91 -5.40 8.82
CA ASP A 17 -7.17 -6.25 7.86
C ASP A 17 -8.07 -7.15 7.01
N SER A 18 -9.37 -6.84 6.88
CA SER A 18 -10.29 -7.59 6.03
C SER A 18 -10.10 -7.25 4.55
N GLU A 19 -10.15 -8.28 3.72
CA GLU A 19 -10.13 -8.16 2.25
C GLU A 19 -11.50 -8.51 1.63
N ASP A 20 -12.52 -8.78 2.44
CA ASP A 20 -13.84 -9.20 1.98
C ASP A 20 -14.78 -8.03 1.71
N ASP A 21 -15.59 -8.14 0.66
CA ASP A 21 -16.69 -7.23 0.38
C ASP A 21 -17.78 -7.33 1.46
N GLY A 22 -18.41 -6.20 1.77
CA GLY A 22 -19.47 -6.13 2.75
C GLY A 22 -18.99 -6.11 4.20
N THR A 23 -17.70 -6.20 4.46
CA THR A 23 -17.17 -6.06 5.82
C THR A 23 -17.41 -4.66 6.35
N GLN A 24 -17.88 -4.54 7.58
CA GLN A 24 -18.04 -3.27 8.27
C GLN A 24 -16.70 -2.58 8.47
N ILE A 25 -16.69 -1.26 8.36
CA ILE A 25 -15.59 -0.43 8.81
C ILE A 25 -15.82 -0.11 10.28
N PHE A 26 -14.75 -0.15 11.05
CA PHE A 26 -14.77 0.08 12.49
C PHE A 26 -14.05 1.37 12.87
N ILE A 27 -14.24 1.80 14.10
CA ILE A 27 -13.42 2.82 14.76
C ILE A 27 -12.63 2.13 15.88
N ASN A 28 -11.33 2.32 15.89
CA ASN A 28 -10.43 1.66 16.83
C ASN A 28 -9.40 2.62 17.41
N ASN A 29 -8.74 2.17 18.49
CA ASN A 29 -7.56 2.87 18.98
C ASN A 29 -6.49 2.90 17.87
N ARG A 30 -5.81 4.02 17.75
CA ARG A 30 -4.70 4.18 16.83
C ARG A 30 -3.56 3.24 17.18
N VAL A 31 -3.08 2.52 16.18
CA VAL A 31 -1.88 1.66 16.27
C VAL A 31 -0.89 2.16 15.22
N GLU A 32 0.31 2.50 15.64
CA GLU A 32 1.36 3.02 14.75
C GLU A 32 1.68 2.02 13.65
N ASN A 33 1.78 2.52 12.41
CA ASN A 33 2.11 1.76 11.20
C ASN A 33 1.13 0.61 10.86
N ARG A 34 -0.08 0.63 11.39
CA ARG A 34 -1.10 -0.37 11.06
C ARG A 34 -1.77 -0.05 9.73
N VAL A 35 -1.57 -0.90 8.73
CA VAL A 35 -2.07 -0.68 7.35
C VAL A 35 -3.58 -0.64 7.29
N SER A 36 -4.29 -1.45 8.10
CA SER A 36 -5.76 -1.44 8.17
C SER A 36 -6.37 -0.12 8.64
N GLN A 37 -5.55 0.78 9.21
CA GLN A 37 -5.95 2.11 9.69
C GLN A 37 -5.54 3.23 8.72
N VAL A 38 -4.97 2.87 7.58
CA VAL A 38 -4.50 3.83 6.57
C VAL A 38 -5.39 3.81 5.35
N TRP A 39 -5.71 4.98 4.85
CA TRP A 39 -6.65 5.19 3.77
C TRP A 39 -6.05 6.07 2.68
N GLN A 40 -6.22 5.66 1.46
CA GLN A 40 -5.89 6.47 0.29
C GLN A 40 -7.10 7.32 -0.10
N LEU A 41 -6.92 8.63 -0.14
CA LEU A 41 -7.90 9.56 -0.69
C LEU A 41 -7.59 9.78 -2.17
N THR A 42 -8.50 9.33 -3.03
CA THR A 42 -8.46 9.55 -4.49
C THR A 42 -9.65 10.41 -4.90
N THR A 43 -9.48 11.26 -5.91
CA THR A 43 -10.51 12.22 -6.30
C THR A 43 -10.69 12.27 -7.81
N PRO A 44 -11.94 12.25 -8.31
CA PRO A 44 -12.27 12.63 -9.67
C PRO A 44 -12.34 14.15 -9.86
N GLY A 45 -12.18 14.94 -8.80
CA GLY A 45 -12.34 16.39 -8.77
C GLY A 45 -13.57 16.87 -7.99
N TYR A 46 -13.82 18.17 -8.01
CA TYR A 46 -15.01 18.83 -7.43
C TYR A 46 -15.21 18.62 -5.90
N GLY A 47 -14.12 18.36 -5.17
CA GLY A 47 -14.19 18.13 -3.71
C GLY A 47 -14.81 16.80 -3.31
N VAL A 48 -14.94 15.88 -4.24
CA VAL A 48 -15.44 14.52 -4.03
C VAL A 48 -14.28 13.54 -3.99
N TYR A 49 -14.31 12.58 -3.07
CA TYR A 49 -13.23 11.64 -2.83
C TYR A 49 -13.77 10.22 -2.63
N LYS A 50 -12.98 9.24 -2.99
CA LYS A 50 -13.08 7.88 -2.48
C LYS A 50 -12.08 7.69 -1.34
N ILE A 51 -12.48 6.88 -0.37
CA ILE A 51 -11.69 6.53 0.81
C ILE A 51 -11.38 5.03 0.68
N CYS A 52 -10.22 4.67 0.17
CA CYS A 52 -9.89 3.28 -0.14
C CYS A 52 -8.70 2.77 0.69
N THR A 53 -8.75 1.52 1.10
CA THR A 53 -7.64 0.90 1.80
C THR A 53 -6.51 0.54 0.82
N PRO A 54 -5.23 0.79 1.14
CA PRO A 54 -4.11 0.35 0.32
C PRO A 54 -3.89 -1.17 0.37
N LEU A 55 -4.51 -1.87 1.32
CA LEU A 55 -4.36 -3.30 1.51
C LEU A 55 -5.03 -4.12 0.40
N SER A 56 -6.28 -3.79 0.07
CA SER A 56 -7.11 -4.55 -0.88
C SER A 56 -7.79 -3.68 -1.94
N ASP A 57 -7.44 -2.39 -2.00
CA ASP A 57 -8.08 -1.36 -2.86
C ASP A 57 -9.61 -1.23 -2.65
N LYS A 58 -10.16 -1.81 -1.57
CA LYS A 58 -11.58 -1.64 -1.26
C LYS A 58 -11.86 -0.27 -0.67
N CYS A 59 -13.05 0.27 -0.98
CA CYS A 59 -13.41 1.63 -0.59
C CYS A 59 -14.57 1.64 0.41
N VAL A 60 -14.60 2.65 1.25
CA VAL A 60 -15.73 2.92 2.17
C VAL A 60 -16.99 3.19 1.36
N ASP A 61 -18.00 2.36 1.59
CA ASP A 61 -19.26 2.32 0.85
C ASP A 61 -20.45 2.55 1.79
N ASN A 62 -21.46 3.25 1.34
CA ASN A 62 -22.67 3.54 2.12
C ASN A 62 -23.65 2.35 2.21
N ASN A 63 -23.23 1.17 1.74
CA ASN A 63 -24.04 -0.04 1.72
C ASN A 63 -25.37 0.10 0.94
N ASN A 64 -25.39 0.97 -0.05
CA ASN A 64 -26.55 1.24 -0.90
C ASN A 64 -27.85 1.56 -0.11
N THR A 65 -27.72 2.19 1.07
CA THR A 65 -28.86 2.56 1.92
C THR A 65 -29.03 4.07 1.99
N LYS A 66 -30.27 4.51 2.22
CA LYS A 66 -30.62 5.89 2.52
C LYS A 66 -30.79 6.16 4.01
N GLU A 67 -30.80 5.11 4.81
CA GLU A 67 -30.97 5.20 6.24
C GLU A 67 -29.63 5.27 6.97
N PRO A 68 -29.56 5.97 8.11
CA PRO A 68 -28.41 5.90 8.99
C PRO A 68 -28.06 4.47 9.41
N GLY A 69 -26.76 4.16 9.48
CA GLY A 69 -26.30 2.82 9.83
C GLY A 69 -24.83 2.61 9.54
N PRO A 70 -24.32 1.39 9.69
CA PRO A 70 -22.93 1.07 9.45
C PRO A 70 -22.51 1.33 7.99
N VAL A 71 -21.28 1.82 7.81
CA VAL A 71 -20.61 1.81 6.52
C VAL A 71 -19.82 0.52 6.37
N ILE A 72 -19.65 0.09 5.14
CA ILE A 72 -18.91 -1.13 4.78
C ILE A 72 -17.74 -0.81 3.88
N GLN A 73 -16.91 -1.79 3.60
CA GLN A 73 -15.99 -1.76 2.46
C GLN A 73 -16.54 -2.57 1.29
N TRP A 74 -16.25 -2.13 0.08
CA TRP A 74 -16.62 -2.82 -1.15
C TRP A 74 -15.58 -2.59 -2.24
N ASP A 75 -15.50 -3.49 -3.23
CA ASP A 75 -14.61 -3.36 -4.38
C ASP A 75 -14.66 -1.96 -4.99
N ASN A 76 -13.49 -1.44 -5.37
CA ASN A 76 -13.33 -0.11 -5.93
C ASN A 76 -13.95 -0.01 -7.34
N GLY A 77 -15.24 0.24 -7.40
CA GLY A 77 -15.99 0.42 -8.64
C GLY A 77 -15.83 1.83 -9.23
N ALA A 78 -15.32 1.96 -10.45
CA ALA A 78 -15.13 3.27 -11.08
C ALA A 78 -16.41 4.13 -11.14
N THR A 79 -17.58 3.47 -11.28
CA THR A 79 -18.91 4.10 -11.38
C THR A 79 -19.78 3.91 -10.12
N ASN A 80 -19.25 3.27 -9.08
CA ASN A 80 -20.01 3.04 -7.85
C ASN A 80 -20.10 4.33 -7.04
N MET A 81 -21.21 5.05 -7.20
CA MET A 81 -21.46 6.34 -6.56
C MET A 81 -21.61 6.24 -5.03
N ASN A 82 -21.90 5.05 -4.48
CA ASN A 82 -22.00 4.82 -3.04
C ASN A 82 -20.66 5.04 -2.30
N GLN A 83 -19.56 5.00 -3.05
CA GLN A 83 -18.19 5.17 -2.54
C GLN A 83 -17.67 6.60 -2.62
N PHE A 84 -18.50 7.54 -3.11
CA PHE A 84 -18.07 8.91 -3.25
C PHE A 84 -18.55 9.79 -2.10
N TRP A 85 -17.60 10.48 -1.50
CA TRP A 85 -17.76 11.30 -0.32
C TRP A 85 -17.30 12.73 -0.61
N LYS A 86 -18.16 13.70 -0.39
CA LYS A 86 -17.81 15.13 -0.46
C LYS A 86 -17.10 15.51 0.83
N LEU A 87 -15.88 16.02 0.73
CA LEU A 87 -15.14 16.60 1.85
C LEU A 87 -15.51 18.07 2.01
N THR A 88 -16.01 18.42 3.18
CA THR A 88 -16.27 19.81 3.55
C THR A 88 -15.40 20.17 4.73
N LYS A 89 -14.55 21.17 4.56
CA LYS A 89 -13.66 21.67 5.61
C LYS A 89 -14.47 22.47 6.63
N ILE A 90 -14.29 22.15 7.91
CA ILE A 90 -14.94 22.86 9.03
C ILE A 90 -13.97 23.86 9.65
N GLY A 91 -12.71 23.49 9.81
CA GLY A 91 -11.66 24.34 10.36
C GLY A 91 -10.35 23.62 10.51
N GLY A 92 -9.22 24.31 10.45
CA GLY A 92 -7.91 23.68 10.56
C GLY A 92 -7.73 22.52 9.58
N ASN A 93 -7.49 21.31 10.09
CA ASN A 93 -7.41 20.06 9.32
C ASN A 93 -8.61 19.13 9.60
N THR A 94 -9.76 19.71 9.96
CA THR A 94 -10.99 18.99 10.31
C THR A 94 -12.01 19.10 9.19
N TYR A 95 -12.64 17.98 8.86
CA TYR A 95 -13.56 17.82 7.74
C TYR A 95 -14.79 17.02 8.15
N THR A 96 -15.90 17.20 7.40
CA THR A 96 -16.97 16.21 7.29
C THR A 96 -16.85 15.47 5.97
N PHE A 97 -17.27 14.22 5.96
CA PHE A 97 -17.37 13.39 4.76
C PHE A 97 -18.85 13.09 4.52
N THR A 98 -19.45 13.70 3.51
CA THR A 98 -20.86 13.54 3.15
C THR A 98 -20.97 12.64 1.94
N ASN A 99 -21.68 11.52 2.04
CA ASN A 99 -21.93 10.64 0.90
C ASN A 99 -22.80 11.35 -0.14
N ILE A 100 -22.42 11.31 -1.42
CA ILE A 100 -23.08 12.08 -2.48
C ILE A 100 -24.42 11.48 -2.91
N THR A 101 -24.69 10.19 -2.62
CA THR A 101 -25.93 9.53 -3.05
C THR A 101 -27.07 9.69 -2.05
N ASN A 102 -26.77 9.70 -0.75
CA ASN A 102 -27.79 9.75 0.30
C ASN A 102 -27.71 11.00 1.19
N GLY A 103 -26.63 11.78 1.10
CA GLY A 103 -26.44 13.01 1.88
C GLY A 103 -26.10 12.79 3.36
N LEU A 104 -25.86 11.53 3.77
CA LEU A 104 -25.47 11.21 5.15
C LEU A 104 -23.97 11.46 5.37
N ASN A 105 -23.61 11.85 6.57
CA ASN A 105 -22.22 12.07 6.96
C ASN A 105 -21.62 10.80 7.61
N LEU A 106 -20.35 10.53 7.29
CA LEU A 106 -19.54 9.57 8.03
C LEU A 106 -19.39 10.05 9.49
N GLY A 107 -19.58 9.14 10.43
CA GLY A 107 -19.57 9.48 11.85
C GLY A 107 -19.32 8.28 12.74
N ILE A 108 -19.38 8.53 14.04
CA ILE A 108 -19.18 7.55 15.10
C ILE A 108 -20.45 7.39 15.95
N SER A 109 -20.58 6.26 16.67
CA SER A 109 -21.66 6.01 17.62
C SER A 109 -21.67 7.03 18.78
N ASP A 110 -22.78 7.13 19.50
CA ASP A 110 -22.93 8.07 20.62
C ASP A 110 -21.94 7.82 21.74
N ASP A 111 -21.64 6.53 22.00
CA ASP A 111 -20.69 6.13 23.04
C ASP A 111 -19.23 6.35 22.67
N GLY A 112 -18.94 6.52 21.36
CA GLY A 112 -17.59 6.79 20.84
C GLY A 112 -16.53 5.79 21.28
N GLN A 113 -16.90 4.52 21.50
CA GLN A 113 -16.00 3.49 22.01
C GLN A 113 -15.27 2.77 20.87
N PRO A 114 -14.02 2.33 21.09
CA PRO A 114 -13.31 1.50 20.12
C PRO A 114 -14.00 0.15 19.90
N GLY A 115 -13.83 -0.41 18.68
CA GLY A 115 -14.46 -1.68 18.27
C GLY A 115 -15.91 -1.54 17.81
N LYS A 116 -16.43 -0.32 17.72
CA LYS A 116 -17.75 -0.05 17.13
C LYS A 116 -17.64 0.21 15.64
N ALA A 117 -18.74 -0.07 14.91
CA ALA A 117 -18.82 0.26 13.50
C ALA A 117 -18.76 1.78 13.28
N ALA A 118 -18.04 2.19 12.25
CA ALA A 118 -18.20 3.53 11.69
C ALA A 118 -19.58 3.63 11.03
N LEU A 119 -20.23 4.76 11.18
CA LEU A 119 -21.63 4.96 10.81
C LEU A 119 -21.76 6.03 9.72
N GLN A 120 -22.84 5.97 8.98
CA GLN A 120 -23.40 7.12 8.29
C GLN A 120 -24.58 7.65 9.10
N LEU A 121 -24.58 8.95 9.32
CA LEU A 121 -25.51 9.66 10.19
C LEU A 121 -26.19 10.80 9.43
N VAL A 122 -27.38 11.21 9.88
CA VAL A 122 -28.00 12.44 9.37
C VAL A 122 -26.99 13.59 9.49
N ALA A 123 -26.81 14.31 8.39
CA ALA A 123 -25.76 15.34 8.30
C ALA A 123 -26.00 16.46 9.31
N ASP A 124 -25.03 16.67 10.18
CA ASP A 124 -24.99 17.75 11.15
C ASP A 124 -23.54 18.25 11.26
N SER A 125 -23.25 19.39 10.66
CA SER A 125 -21.92 19.99 10.65
C SER A 125 -21.47 20.50 12.03
N THR A 126 -22.37 20.60 13.00
CA THR A 126 -22.05 21.02 14.37
C THR A 126 -21.72 19.83 15.28
N SER A 127 -22.08 18.63 14.88
CA SER A 127 -21.87 17.41 15.66
C SER A 127 -20.43 16.95 15.59
N ALA A 128 -19.72 16.95 16.71
CA ALA A 128 -18.36 16.45 16.82
C ALA A 128 -18.23 14.97 16.40
N ARG A 129 -19.32 14.20 16.47
CA ARG A 129 -19.36 12.79 16.04
C ARG A 129 -19.13 12.59 14.53
N GLN A 130 -19.25 13.64 13.75
CA GLN A 130 -19.09 13.66 12.29
C GLN A 130 -17.86 14.44 11.86
N HIS A 131 -16.99 14.81 12.81
CA HIS A 131 -15.78 15.56 12.56
C HIS A 131 -14.57 14.62 12.48
N TRP A 132 -13.80 14.77 11.41
CA TRP A 132 -12.65 13.95 11.12
C TRP A 132 -11.41 14.78 10.84
N THR A 133 -10.29 14.37 11.40
CA THR A 133 -8.97 14.95 11.11
C THR A 133 -8.19 13.99 10.23
N ASN A 134 -7.69 14.50 9.10
CA ASN A 134 -6.87 13.72 8.19
C ASN A 134 -5.40 13.94 8.53
N ILE A 135 -4.76 12.92 9.09
CA ILE A 135 -3.33 12.89 9.39
C ILE A 135 -2.61 12.23 8.22
N LYS A 136 -1.81 13.02 7.50
CA LYS A 136 -1.06 12.50 6.35
C LYS A 136 0.01 11.52 6.82
N ILE A 137 0.04 10.35 6.17
CA ILE A 137 1.02 9.30 6.42
C ILE A 137 1.99 9.24 5.25
N ASP A 138 3.28 9.09 5.56
CA ASP A 138 4.28 8.82 4.55
C ASP A 138 4.13 7.35 4.10
N LYS A 139 4.13 7.14 2.79
CA LYS A 139 4.05 5.80 2.21
C LYS A 139 5.19 4.89 2.71
N GLU A 140 6.37 5.46 2.93
CA GLU A 140 7.52 4.72 3.43
C GLU A 140 7.32 4.24 4.89
N ALA A 141 6.59 4.99 5.70
CA ALA A 141 6.26 4.60 7.07
C ALA A 141 5.26 3.43 7.15
N LEU A 142 4.52 3.15 6.04
CA LEU A 142 3.61 2.02 5.94
C LEU A 142 4.31 0.70 5.66
N ARG A 143 5.60 0.74 5.37
CA ARG A 143 6.40 -0.46 5.22
C ARG A 143 6.60 -1.09 6.59
N SER A 144 5.86 -2.15 6.85
CA SER A 144 6.11 -3.02 7.98
C SER A 144 7.55 -3.56 7.89
N SER A 145 8.24 -3.63 9.01
CA SER A 145 9.52 -4.35 9.11
C SER A 145 9.38 -5.85 8.79
N SER A 146 8.14 -6.33 8.59
CA SER A 146 7.79 -7.69 8.17
C SER A 146 7.56 -7.83 6.66
N ASP A 147 7.50 -6.71 5.90
CA ASP A 147 7.36 -6.80 4.45
C ASP A 147 8.63 -7.40 3.87
N LYS A 148 8.50 -8.60 3.38
CA LYS A 148 9.61 -9.30 2.75
C LYS A 148 9.98 -8.59 1.45
N ASP A 149 11.26 -8.36 1.22
CA ASP A 149 11.77 -7.63 0.05
C ASP A 149 11.19 -8.16 -1.27
N TRP A 150 10.93 -9.46 -1.36
CA TRP A 150 10.38 -10.10 -2.57
C TRP A 150 8.87 -9.92 -2.78
N GLU A 151 8.15 -9.40 -1.78
CA GLU A 151 6.72 -9.03 -1.86
C GLU A 151 6.55 -7.55 -2.20
N ASN A 152 7.66 -6.80 -2.28
CA ASN A 152 7.64 -5.38 -2.56
C ASN A 152 8.12 -5.10 -3.99
N GLU A 153 7.20 -4.81 -4.89
CA GLU A 153 7.48 -4.49 -6.30
C GLU A 153 8.39 -3.29 -6.51
N THR A 154 8.62 -2.46 -5.48
CA THR A 154 9.52 -1.31 -5.58
C THR A 154 10.95 -1.64 -5.18
N ILE A 155 11.19 -2.82 -4.60
CA ILE A 155 12.51 -3.30 -4.20
C ILE A 155 13.02 -4.31 -5.24
N PHE A 156 13.70 -3.83 -6.26
CA PHE A 156 14.29 -4.65 -7.32
C PHE A 156 15.80 -4.51 -7.46
N ALA A 157 16.44 -3.74 -6.59
CA ALA A 157 17.85 -3.40 -6.69
C ALA A 157 18.69 -3.66 -5.42
N ILE A 158 18.12 -4.29 -4.36
CA ILE A 158 18.88 -4.66 -3.17
C ILE A 158 19.95 -5.71 -3.57
N ASN A 159 21.20 -5.45 -3.22
CA ASN A 159 22.37 -6.27 -3.58
C ASN A 159 22.59 -6.43 -5.09
N LYS A 160 21.98 -5.58 -5.91
CA LYS A 160 22.20 -5.52 -7.34
C LYS A 160 23.16 -4.38 -7.67
N GLU A 161 24.22 -4.68 -8.38
CA GLU A 161 25.11 -3.65 -8.88
C GLU A 161 24.38 -2.73 -9.88
N PRO A 162 24.71 -1.43 -9.90
CA PRO A 162 24.23 -0.54 -10.95
C PRO A 162 24.49 -1.11 -12.34
N GLY A 163 23.57 -0.92 -13.26
CA GLY A 163 23.76 -1.37 -14.64
C GLY A 163 25.02 -0.77 -15.23
N HIS A 164 25.88 -1.62 -15.77
CA HIS A 164 27.13 -1.21 -16.43
C HIS A 164 27.29 -1.98 -17.73
N THR A 165 28.13 -1.44 -18.62
CA THR A 165 28.51 -2.14 -19.85
C THR A 165 29.25 -3.42 -19.50
N THR A 166 28.91 -4.52 -20.17
CA THR A 166 29.60 -5.79 -20.01
C THR A 166 31.10 -5.59 -20.35
N TYR A 167 31.98 -5.99 -19.44
CA TYR A 167 33.42 -5.96 -19.64
C TYR A 167 34.04 -7.27 -19.18
N VAL A 168 35.23 -7.55 -19.71
CA VAL A 168 36.03 -8.68 -19.26
C VAL A 168 37.33 -8.19 -18.70
N PRO A 169 37.63 -8.42 -17.41
CA PRO A 169 38.84 -7.95 -16.79
C PRO A 169 40.06 -8.75 -17.24
N PHE A 170 41.18 -8.06 -17.40
CA PHE A 170 42.49 -8.67 -17.60
C PHE A 170 43.46 -8.21 -16.50
N PRO A 171 44.47 -9.03 -16.16
CA PRO A 171 45.44 -8.67 -15.12
C PRO A 171 46.26 -7.42 -15.44
N SER A 172 46.58 -7.20 -16.71
CA SER A 172 47.35 -6.05 -17.20
C SER A 172 47.02 -5.73 -18.65
N VAL A 173 47.43 -4.57 -19.13
CA VAL A 173 47.33 -4.13 -20.53
C VAL A 173 48.09 -5.06 -21.47
N GLU A 174 49.24 -5.55 -21.05
CA GLU A 174 50.10 -6.47 -21.80
C GLU A 174 49.38 -7.83 -21.98
N SER A 175 48.74 -8.34 -20.91
CA SER A 175 47.95 -9.56 -20.95
C SER A 175 46.76 -9.41 -21.91
N LEU A 176 46.09 -8.25 -21.91
CA LEU A 176 45.01 -7.97 -22.83
C LEU A 176 45.51 -7.94 -24.30
N LYS A 177 46.59 -7.23 -24.58
CA LYS A 177 47.14 -7.09 -25.92
C LYS A 177 47.69 -8.41 -26.50
N SER A 178 48.14 -9.32 -25.66
CA SER A 178 48.64 -10.64 -26.05
C SER A 178 47.50 -11.66 -26.24
N SER A 179 46.29 -11.33 -25.83
CA SER A 179 45.14 -12.19 -26.01
C SER A 179 44.79 -12.33 -27.50
N PRO A 180 44.47 -13.55 -28.00
CA PRO A 180 44.05 -13.76 -29.39
C PRO A 180 42.77 -12.98 -29.73
N ASP A 181 41.99 -12.60 -28.73
CA ASP A 181 40.70 -11.91 -28.86
C ASP A 181 40.81 -10.40 -28.70
N TYR A 182 42.01 -9.82 -28.56
CA TYR A 182 42.22 -8.40 -28.30
C TYR A 182 41.48 -7.44 -29.25
N ARG A 183 41.34 -7.81 -30.52
CA ARG A 183 40.64 -7.00 -31.52
C ARG A 183 39.25 -7.55 -31.90
N LYS A 184 38.77 -8.55 -31.18
CA LYS A 184 37.53 -9.26 -31.46
C LYS A 184 36.61 -9.18 -30.25
N ALA A 185 36.19 -7.98 -29.89
CA ALA A 185 35.41 -7.71 -28.68
C ALA A 185 34.10 -8.50 -28.59
N TRP A 186 33.61 -9.06 -29.69
CA TRP A 186 32.42 -9.90 -29.78
C TRP A 186 32.67 -11.38 -29.46
N LEU A 187 33.95 -11.79 -29.38
CA LEU A 187 34.31 -13.16 -28.94
C LEU A 187 34.47 -13.18 -27.42
N ARG A 188 34.20 -14.34 -26.84
CA ARG A 188 34.48 -14.53 -25.42
C ARG A 188 35.97 -14.56 -25.19
N PRO A 189 36.51 -13.69 -24.36
CA PRO A 189 37.95 -13.59 -24.22
C PRO A 189 38.52 -14.70 -23.35
N ASN A 190 39.77 -15.11 -23.69
CA ASN A 190 40.56 -16.05 -22.93
C ASN A 190 41.24 -15.33 -21.72
N SER A 191 40.48 -14.61 -20.93
CA SER A 191 40.98 -13.99 -19.71
C SER A 191 41.08 -15.01 -18.60
N PRO A 192 42.20 -15.04 -17.83
CA PRO A 192 42.29 -15.90 -16.63
C PRO A 192 41.30 -15.48 -15.51
N ARG A 193 40.70 -14.28 -15.65
CA ARG A 193 39.68 -13.75 -14.74
C ARG A 193 38.23 -13.92 -15.26
N TYR A 194 38.06 -14.65 -16.36
CA TYR A 194 36.75 -14.93 -16.90
C TYR A 194 36.43 -16.40 -16.73
N GLN A 195 35.32 -16.69 -16.10
CA GLN A 195 34.81 -18.04 -15.92
C GLN A 195 33.42 -18.15 -16.54
N LEU A 196 33.26 -19.11 -17.45
CA LEU A 196 31.97 -19.43 -18.04
C LEU A 196 31.17 -20.30 -17.05
N LEU A 197 30.00 -19.82 -16.67
CA LEU A 197 29.11 -20.55 -15.77
C LEU A 197 28.04 -21.35 -16.52
N ASN A 198 28.14 -21.47 -17.86
CA ASN A 198 27.22 -22.31 -18.63
C ASN A 198 27.53 -23.79 -18.37
N GLY A 199 26.49 -24.61 -18.27
CA GLY A 199 26.61 -26.03 -18.04
C GLY A 199 25.42 -26.62 -17.29
N ASN A 200 25.60 -27.83 -16.80
CA ASN A 200 24.59 -28.48 -15.97
C ASN A 200 24.73 -28.03 -14.53
N TRP A 201 23.69 -27.40 -14.02
CA TRP A 201 23.64 -26.96 -12.64
C TRP A 201 22.77 -27.88 -11.81
N LYS A 202 23.14 -28.09 -10.56
CA LYS A 202 22.26 -28.73 -9.60
C LYS A 202 21.17 -27.72 -9.21
N PHE A 203 19.93 -28.10 -9.34
CA PHE A 203 18.78 -27.31 -8.94
C PHE A 203 18.02 -28.02 -7.83
N ASN A 204 17.72 -27.33 -6.75
CA ASN A 204 16.89 -27.83 -5.67
C ASN A 204 15.67 -26.92 -5.54
N TRP A 205 14.51 -27.47 -5.89
CA TRP A 205 13.26 -26.75 -5.74
C TRP A 205 12.67 -27.01 -4.36
N VAL A 206 12.20 -25.95 -3.71
CA VAL A 206 11.48 -26.02 -2.44
C VAL A 206 10.19 -25.22 -2.55
N LYS A 207 9.16 -25.66 -1.85
CA LYS A 207 7.84 -25.05 -1.93
C LYS A 207 7.83 -23.67 -1.26
N GLN A 208 8.66 -23.47 -0.24
CA GLN A 208 8.80 -22.22 0.49
C GLN A 208 10.25 -22.00 0.96
N PRO A 209 10.69 -20.76 1.15
CA PRO A 209 12.08 -20.43 1.50
C PRO A 209 12.60 -21.09 2.78
N SER A 210 11.73 -21.36 3.75
CA SER A 210 12.06 -22.03 5.01
C SER A 210 12.47 -23.49 4.86
N GLU A 211 12.12 -24.12 3.73
CA GLU A 211 12.43 -25.53 3.44
C GLU A 211 13.76 -25.72 2.71
N ARG A 212 14.47 -24.63 2.40
CA ARG A 212 15.75 -24.74 1.70
C ARG A 212 16.78 -25.52 2.54
N PRO A 213 17.56 -26.41 1.92
CA PRO A 213 18.64 -27.10 2.61
C PRO A 213 19.67 -26.11 3.17
N VAL A 214 20.09 -26.31 4.43
CA VAL A 214 21.08 -25.42 5.08
C VAL A 214 22.43 -25.51 4.40
N ASN A 215 22.77 -26.66 3.80
CA ASN A 215 24.05 -26.94 3.12
C ASN A 215 23.84 -27.07 1.60
N PHE A 216 23.27 -26.05 0.98
CA PHE A 216 22.96 -26.05 -0.44
C PHE A 216 24.18 -25.80 -1.35
N TYR A 217 25.32 -25.43 -0.81
CA TYR A 217 26.56 -25.10 -1.53
C TYR A 217 27.38 -26.33 -1.92
#